data_af18d11e534b5ae07682a921a57e07a2
#
_entry.id   af18d11e534b5ae07682a921a57e07a2
#
_cell.length_a   1.000
_cell.length_b   1.000
_cell.length_c   1.000
_cell.angle_alpha   90.00
_cell.angle_beta   90.00
_cell.angle_gamma   90.00
#
_symmetry.space_group_name_H-M   'P 1'
#
loop_
_entity.id
_entity.type
_entity.pdbx_description
1 polymer ?
#
loop_
_entity_poly.entity_id
_entity_poly.type
_entity_poly.pdbx_seq_one_letter_code
_entity_poly.pdbx_strand_id
1 'polypeptide(L)'
;MAKQDPSQLSSDSSDGFLRKTVKTSLILILLIGAAVASYQVFKEIFPASRISRFPVRDWVSLKGPNEKDALSADRPESEQEIRIAVAPIVSPEKSMEMYQDFIEYIGKKLERKPTALYRQTYSETNDLVRYQRCDLAIVCTYPFIRGEKEFGMQALVVPQIKGVTTYQSIILVPVTSSAKTIFDLRGKRFASADIISTTGWLFPAMLLMDAGENPQKFFRELVITGSHDRSLQAVIDGFVDGAAVHGIVYDQIVAEDPSTLGKVKVLAKSPPFGIPPIVIHPDLDPKLKKEILSVLLRMNEDQEGKSILAKLHIERFVIPDANLFAPLRLAISRLERWR
;
A
#
# COMPACT_ATOMS: atom_id res chain seq x y z
N MET A 1 75.74 -15.46 -55.61
CA MET A 1 74.65 -14.59 -56.07
C MET A 1 73.52 -15.44 -56.56
N ALA A 2 72.48 -15.65 -55.77
CA ALA A 2 71.28 -16.38 -56.17
C ALA A 2 70.14 -15.38 -56.07
N LYS A 3 69.46 -15.09 -57.19
CA LYS A 3 68.30 -14.25 -57.28
C LYS A 3 67.11 -15.02 -56.75
N GLN A 4 66.43 -14.50 -55.72
CA GLN A 4 65.13 -14.91 -55.29
C GLN A 4 64.02 -14.32 -56.21
N ASP A 5 63.10 -15.21 -56.58
CA ASP A 5 61.94 -14.93 -57.43
C ASP A 5 60.81 -14.23 -56.61
N PRO A 6 60.25 -13.10 -57.05
CA PRO A 6 59.27 -12.31 -56.29
C PRO A 6 57.81 -12.85 -56.39
N SER A 7 57.56 -14.00 -57.04
CA SER A 7 56.20 -14.44 -57.38
C SER A 7 55.48 -15.30 -56.34
N GLN A 8 56.06 -15.59 -55.15
CA GLN A 8 55.44 -16.49 -54.16
C GLN A 8 54.90 -15.84 -52.88
N LEU A 9 54.81 -14.51 -52.81
CA LEU A 9 54.40 -13.78 -51.55
C LEU A 9 52.98 -13.21 -51.55
N SER A 10 52.11 -13.47 -52.54
CA SER A 10 50.80 -12.80 -52.61
C SER A 10 49.54 -13.68 -52.48
N SER A 11 49.65 -15.03 -52.32
CA SER A 11 48.45 -15.89 -52.32
C SER A 11 47.96 -16.30 -50.91
N ASP A 12 48.77 -16.19 -49.85
CA ASP A 12 48.42 -16.72 -48.52
C ASP A 12 47.68 -15.72 -47.61
N SER A 13 47.73 -14.39 -47.90
CA SER A 13 47.04 -13.40 -47.07
C SER A 13 45.57 -13.17 -47.45
N SER A 14 45.19 -13.45 -48.71
CA SER A 14 43.82 -13.28 -49.18
C SER A 14 42.88 -14.40 -48.75
N ASP A 15 43.37 -15.63 -48.65
CA ASP A 15 42.58 -16.78 -48.22
C ASP A 15 42.26 -16.77 -46.72
N GLY A 16 43.18 -16.29 -45.90
CA GLY A 16 42.98 -16.13 -44.46
C GLY A 16 41.95 -15.07 -44.12
N PHE A 17 41.91 -13.96 -44.86
CA PHE A 17 40.94 -12.88 -44.69
C PHE A 17 39.54 -13.33 -45.15
N LEU A 18 39.46 -14.00 -46.33
CA LEU A 18 38.16 -14.49 -46.83
C LEU A 18 37.54 -15.54 -45.89
N ARG A 19 38.32 -16.50 -45.33
CA ARG A 19 37.84 -17.48 -44.36
C ARG A 19 37.38 -16.86 -43.03
N LYS A 20 38.04 -15.81 -42.53
CA LYS A 20 37.60 -15.05 -41.36
C LYS A 20 36.28 -14.31 -41.63
N THR A 21 36.15 -13.64 -42.76
CA THR A 21 34.96 -12.87 -43.10
C THR A 21 33.75 -13.83 -43.31
N VAL A 22 33.93 -14.96 -43.97
CA VAL A 22 32.88 -15.97 -44.15
C VAL A 22 32.45 -16.58 -42.79
N LYS A 23 33.41 -16.91 -41.87
CA LYS A 23 33.05 -17.40 -40.53
C LYS A 23 32.29 -16.37 -39.71
N THR A 24 32.68 -15.08 -39.72
CA THR A 24 31.98 -14.03 -39.02
C THR A 24 30.55 -13.80 -39.59
N SER A 25 30.41 -13.83 -40.90
CA SER A 25 29.11 -13.71 -41.58
C SER A 25 28.18 -14.90 -41.22
N LEU A 26 28.71 -16.13 -41.18
CA LEU A 26 27.92 -17.31 -40.79
C LEU A 26 27.46 -17.24 -39.33
N ILE A 27 28.32 -16.79 -38.42
CA ILE A 27 27.96 -16.62 -36.99
C ILE A 27 26.88 -15.55 -36.86
N LEU A 28 26.97 -14.44 -37.60
CA LEU A 28 25.98 -13.37 -37.58
C LEU A 28 24.61 -13.85 -38.10
N ILE A 29 24.60 -14.65 -39.16
CA ILE A 29 23.38 -15.25 -39.73
C ILE A 29 22.74 -16.21 -38.74
N LEU A 30 23.54 -17.04 -38.04
CA LEU A 30 23.05 -17.96 -36.99
C LEU A 30 22.47 -17.21 -35.80
N LEU A 31 23.08 -16.10 -35.36
CA LEU A 31 22.58 -15.27 -34.29
C LEU A 31 21.27 -14.57 -34.66
N ILE A 32 21.17 -14.07 -35.89
CA ILE A 32 19.91 -13.48 -36.38
C ILE A 32 18.84 -14.56 -36.51
N GLY A 33 19.16 -15.75 -36.99
CA GLY A 33 18.24 -16.88 -37.08
C GLY A 33 17.72 -17.30 -35.70
N ALA A 34 18.60 -17.36 -34.69
CA ALA A 34 18.22 -17.67 -33.32
C ALA A 34 17.33 -16.58 -32.70
N ALA A 35 17.63 -15.30 -32.96
CA ALA A 35 16.80 -14.18 -32.49
C ALA A 35 15.40 -14.18 -33.13
N VAL A 36 15.31 -14.48 -34.43
CA VAL A 36 14.03 -14.60 -35.14
C VAL A 36 13.23 -15.81 -34.64
N ALA A 37 13.87 -16.95 -34.41
CA ALA A 37 13.21 -18.13 -33.85
C ALA A 37 12.70 -17.86 -32.44
N SER A 38 13.50 -17.21 -31.58
CA SER A 38 13.10 -16.80 -30.24
C SER A 38 11.92 -15.81 -30.27
N TYR A 39 11.91 -14.88 -31.21
CA TYR A 39 10.80 -13.96 -31.41
C TYR A 39 9.52 -14.65 -31.87
N GLN A 40 9.62 -15.64 -32.74
CA GLN A 40 8.46 -16.43 -33.17
C GLN A 40 7.87 -17.25 -32.03
N VAL A 41 8.71 -17.93 -31.24
CA VAL A 41 8.28 -18.67 -30.04
C VAL A 41 7.65 -17.71 -29.02
N PHE A 42 8.25 -16.54 -28.80
CA PHE A 42 7.68 -15.52 -27.93
C PHE A 42 6.29 -15.06 -28.42
N LYS A 43 6.12 -14.86 -29.73
CA LYS A 43 4.85 -14.47 -30.34
C LYS A 43 3.76 -15.54 -30.22
N GLU A 44 4.12 -16.83 -30.22
CA GLU A 44 3.19 -17.93 -30.00
C GLU A 44 2.80 -18.08 -28.52
N ILE A 45 3.76 -17.90 -27.60
CA ILE A 45 3.51 -17.98 -26.16
C ILE A 45 2.74 -16.76 -25.67
N PHE A 46 3.01 -15.56 -26.25
CA PHE A 46 2.36 -14.29 -25.93
C PHE A 46 1.69 -13.68 -27.17
N PRO A 47 0.57 -14.24 -27.65
CA PRO A 47 -0.12 -13.67 -28.79
C PRO A 47 -0.66 -12.27 -28.45
N ALA A 48 -0.33 -11.29 -29.28
CA ALA A 48 -0.75 -9.89 -29.13
C ALA A 48 -2.28 -9.73 -29.00
N SER A 49 -3.06 -10.70 -29.49
CA SER A 49 -4.51 -10.77 -29.32
C SER A 49 -4.99 -10.99 -27.89
N ARG A 50 -4.13 -11.44 -26.95
CA ARG A 50 -4.45 -11.52 -25.52
C ARG A 50 -4.17 -10.22 -24.77
N ILE A 51 -3.30 -9.36 -25.30
CA ILE A 51 -2.98 -8.06 -24.70
C ILE A 51 -4.03 -7.01 -25.08
N SER A 52 -4.73 -7.19 -26.22
CA SER A 52 -5.71 -6.22 -26.73
C SER A 52 -7.14 -6.38 -26.19
N ARG A 53 -7.39 -7.27 -25.22
CA ARG A 53 -8.72 -7.48 -24.62
C ARG A 53 -8.93 -6.83 -23.26
N PHE A 54 -8.02 -6.02 -22.78
CA PHE A 54 -8.38 -5.04 -21.77
C PHE A 54 -8.87 -3.81 -22.53
N PRO A 55 -10.14 -3.42 -22.38
CA PRO A 55 -10.62 -2.22 -23.03
C PRO A 55 -9.90 -1.02 -22.41
N VAL A 56 -8.90 -0.52 -23.11
CA VAL A 56 -8.15 0.71 -22.76
C VAL A 56 -9.06 1.95 -22.81
N ARG A 57 -10.36 1.78 -22.98
CA ARG A 57 -11.29 2.88 -23.29
C ARG A 57 -11.92 3.54 -22.06
N ASP A 58 -11.74 3.00 -20.85
CA ASP A 58 -12.37 3.58 -19.64
C ASP A 58 -11.37 4.06 -18.59
N TRP A 59 -10.08 4.22 -18.95
CA TRP A 59 -9.03 4.54 -17.98
C TRP A 59 -8.75 6.02 -17.78
N VAL A 60 -9.32 6.90 -18.56
CA VAL A 60 -9.06 8.34 -18.40
C VAL A 60 -10.33 9.15 -18.66
N SER A 61 -11.27 9.11 -17.74
CA SER A 61 -11.99 10.32 -17.41
C SER A 61 -11.27 10.96 -16.22
N LEU A 62 -10.36 11.86 -16.49
CA LEU A 62 -9.79 12.78 -15.49
C LEU A 62 -10.80 13.84 -15.02
N LYS A 63 -12.04 13.76 -15.49
CA LYS A 63 -13.20 14.35 -14.84
C LYS A 63 -13.66 13.31 -13.86
N GLY A 64 -13.42 13.58 -12.56
CA GLY A 64 -14.15 12.88 -11.50
C GLY A 64 -15.64 12.85 -11.86
N PRO A 65 -16.40 11.87 -11.38
CA PRO A 65 -17.84 11.81 -11.62
C PRO A 65 -18.39 13.20 -11.33
N ASN A 66 -19.22 13.73 -12.27
CA ASN A 66 -19.91 15.00 -12.03
C ASN A 66 -20.51 14.90 -10.63
N GLU A 67 -20.28 15.90 -9.80
CA GLU A 67 -20.83 15.97 -8.43
C GLU A 67 -22.33 15.63 -8.42
N LYS A 68 -23.05 15.98 -9.50
CA LYS A 68 -24.48 15.64 -9.71
C LYS A 68 -24.72 14.14 -9.99
N ASP A 69 -23.84 13.45 -10.70
CA ASP A 69 -23.98 12.00 -10.97
C ASP A 69 -23.57 11.17 -9.74
N ALA A 70 -22.68 11.70 -8.91
CA ALA A 70 -22.33 11.09 -7.62
C ALA A 70 -23.46 11.23 -6.59
N LEU A 71 -24.25 12.32 -6.66
CA LEU A 71 -25.38 12.60 -5.79
C LEU A 71 -26.67 11.86 -6.22
N SER A 72 -26.81 11.46 -7.49
CA SER A 72 -28.03 10.86 -8.05
C SER A 72 -28.04 9.33 -8.11
N ALA A 73 -26.98 8.66 -7.75
CA ALA A 73 -27.05 7.22 -7.55
C ALA A 73 -27.76 6.97 -6.22
N ASP A 74 -29.08 6.78 -6.33
CA ASP A 74 -29.95 6.44 -5.22
C ASP A 74 -29.27 5.48 -4.27
N ARG A 75 -29.20 5.89 -2.99
CA ARG A 75 -28.95 4.99 -1.87
C ARG A 75 -30.01 3.90 -2.01
N PRO A 76 -29.69 2.64 -2.34
CA PRO A 76 -30.66 1.59 -2.20
C PRO A 76 -30.94 1.51 -0.69
N GLU A 77 -32.03 2.10 -0.26
CA GLU A 77 -32.62 1.93 1.07
C GLU A 77 -33.15 0.51 1.21
N SER A 78 -32.25 -0.49 1.15
CA SER A 78 -32.60 -1.72 1.80
C SER A 78 -32.19 -1.56 3.25
N GLU A 79 -33.13 -1.31 4.13
CA GLU A 79 -32.95 -1.39 5.61
C GLU A 79 -32.33 -2.73 6.04
N GLN A 80 -32.06 -3.61 5.11
CA GLN A 80 -31.57 -4.98 5.28
C GLN A 80 -30.06 -5.15 5.01
N GLU A 81 -29.34 -4.11 4.56
CA GLU A 81 -27.91 -4.20 4.27
C GLU A 81 -27.08 -3.31 5.20
N ILE A 82 -25.85 -3.78 5.54
CA ILE A 82 -24.82 -2.99 6.21
C ILE A 82 -23.52 -3.02 5.40
N ARG A 83 -23.06 -1.88 4.91
CA ARG A 83 -21.90 -1.74 4.03
C ARG A 83 -20.70 -1.30 4.83
N ILE A 84 -19.64 -2.08 4.82
CA ILE A 84 -18.44 -1.89 5.62
C ILE A 84 -17.24 -1.71 4.70
N ALA A 85 -16.65 -0.52 4.71
CA ALA A 85 -15.44 -0.24 3.94
C ALA A 85 -14.18 -0.56 4.74
N VAL A 86 -13.17 -1.11 4.08
CA VAL A 86 -11.88 -1.45 4.68
C VAL A 86 -10.76 -0.83 3.87
N ALA A 87 -10.00 0.08 4.49
CA ALA A 87 -8.82 0.67 3.86
C ALA A 87 -7.69 -0.37 3.70
N PRO A 88 -6.86 -0.29 2.66
CA PRO A 88 -5.80 -1.24 2.36
C PRO A 88 -4.58 -1.04 3.28
N ILE A 89 -4.77 -1.22 4.60
CA ILE A 89 -3.69 -1.19 5.60
C ILE A 89 -2.75 -2.38 5.39
N VAL A 90 -3.33 -3.55 5.12
CA VAL A 90 -2.64 -4.74 4.63
C VAL A 90 -3.14 -5.11 3.23
N SER A 91 -2.48 -6.04 2.55
CA SER A 91 -2.87 -6.49 1.21
C SER A 91 -4.33 -6.95 1.15
N PRO A 92 -4.99 -6.87 -0.03
CA PRO A 92 -6.40 -7.21 -0.16
C PRO A 92 -6.71 -8.61 0.35
N GLU A 93 -5.86 -9.57 0.05
CA GLU A 93 -6.00 -10.98 0.46
C GLU A 93 -5.99 -11.08 1.99
N LYS A 94 -5.01 -10.45 2.65
CA LYS A 94 -4.93 -10.41 4.13
C LYS A 94 -6.09 -9.63 4.73
N SER A 95 -6.52 -8.53 4.11
CA SER A 95 -7.68 -7.75 4.58
C SER A 95 -8.96 -8.58 4.57
N MET A 96 -9.19 -9.34 3.50
CA MET A 96 -10.38 -10.22 3.40
C MET A 96 -10.34 -11.29 4.50
N GLU A 97 -9.23 -12.01 4.64
CA GLU A 97 -9.07 -13.03 5.67
C GLU A 97 -9.24 -12.47 7.09
N MET A 98 -8.62 -11.31 7.35
CA MET A 98 -8.60 -10.69 8.68
C MET A 98 -9.97 -10.16 9.10
N TYR A 99 -10.71 -9.51 8.20
CA TYR A 99 -11.94 -8.81 8.55
C TYR A 99 -13.23 -9.55 8.22
N GLN A 100 -13.18 -10.73 7.56
CA GLN A 100 -14.39 -11.47 7.20
C GLN A 100 -15.28 -11.75 8.41
N ASP A 101 -14.73 -12.42 9.42
CA ASP A 101 -15.50 -12.78 10.64
C ASP A 101 -16.07 -11.54 11.36
N PHE A 102 -15.29 -10.45 11.37
CA PHE A 102 -15.71 -9.17 11.96
C PHE A 102 -16.90 -8.56 11.21
N ILE A 103 -16.87 -8.56 9.88
CA ILE A 103 -17.92 -8.03 9.02
C ILE A 103 -19.19 -8.86 9.14
N GLU A 104 -19.07 -10.19 9.14
CA GLU A 104 -20.19 -11.12 9.34
C GLU A 104 -20.83 -10.96 10.73
N TYR A 105 -20.00 -10.81 11.77
CA TYR A 105 -20.47 -10.55 13.13
C TYR A 105 -21.31 -9.28 13.24
N ILE A 106 -20.84 -8.17 12.64
CA ILE A 106 -21.57 -6.90 12.64
C ILE A 106 -22.91 -7.07 11.93
N GLY A 107 -22.93 -7.70 10.75
CA GLY A 107 -24.17 -7.98 10.01
C GLY A 107 -25.15 -8.80 10.83
N LYS A 108 -24.68 -9.88 11.45
CA LYS A 108 -25.49 -10.75 12.30
C LYS A 108 -26.11 -10.00 13.50
N LYS A 109 -25.29 -9.18 14.20
CA LYS A 109 -25.75 -8.43 15.38
C LYS A 109 -26.72 -7.30 15.04
N LEU A 110 -26.64 -6.74 13.84
CA LEU A 110 -27.54 -5.71 13.34
C LEU A 110 -28.74 -6.29 12.58
N GLU A 111 -28.82 -7.62 12.42
CA GLU A 111 -29.83 -8.31 11.61
C GLU A 111 -29.88 -7.76 10.17
N ARG A 112 -28.69 -7.44 9.60
CA ARG A 112 -28.50 -6.89 8.26
C ARG A 112 -27.54 -7.75 7.46
N LYS A 113 -27.74 -7.84 6.14
CA LYS A 113 -26.80 -8.52 5.25
C LYS A 113 -25.52 -7.71 5.15
N PRO A 114 -24.34 -8.24 5.53
CA PRO A 114 -23.10 -7.49 5.44
C PRO A 114 -22.56 -7.47 4.02
N THR A 115 -22.02 -6.32 3.59
CA THR A 115 -21.28 -6.15 2.35
C THR A 115 -19.94 -5.48 2.64
N ALA A 116 -18.86 -6.17 2.30
CA ALA A 116 -17.49 -5.65 2.43
C ALA A 116 -17.11 -4.84 1.19
N LEU A 117 -16.54 -3.65 1.40
CA LEU A 117 -16.09 -2.75 0.33
C LEU A 117 -14.58 -2.51 0.47
N TYR A 118 -13.80 -3.10 -0.43
CA TYR A 118 -12.34 -2.90 -0.49
C TYR A 118 -11.99 -1.91 -1.59
N ARG A 119 -10.97 -1.09 -1.37
CA ARG A 119 -10.44 -0.12 -2.34
C ARG A 119 -8.92 -0.23 -2.42
N GLN A 120 -8.33 0.33 -3.47
CA GLN A 120 -6.89 0.24 -3.70
C GLN A 120 -6.12 1.33 -2.95
N THR A 121 -6.76 2.45 -2.63
CA THR A 121 -6.14 3.60 -1.96
C THR A 121 -6.94 4.05 -0.73
N TYR A 122 -6.26 4.76 0.16
CA TYR A 122 -6.92 5.36 1.33
C TYR A 122 -7.89 6.48 0.91
N SER A 123 -7.58 7.21 -0.15
CA SER A 123 -8.48 8.25 -0.67
C SER A 123 -9.78 7.67 -1.18
N GLU A 124 -9.73 6.57 -1.96
CA GLU A 124 -10.94 5.88 -2.43
C GLU A 124 -11.80 5.34 -1.29
N THR A 125 -11.17 4.87 -0.20
CA THR A 125 -11.92 4.45 1.00
C THR A 125 -12.60 5.64 1.67
N ASN A 126 -11.92 6.79 1.76
CA ASN A 126 -12.52 8.03 2.27
C ASN A 126 -13.70 8.51 1.41
N ASP A 127 -13.61 8.35 0.09
CA ASP A 127 -14.69 8.72 -0.83
C ASP A 127 -15.94 7.85 -0.62
N LEU A 128 -15.79 6.56 -0.25
CA LEU A 128 -16.94 5.74 0.15
C LEU A 128 -17.68 6.33 1.35
N VAL A 129 -16.96 6.87 2.34
CA VAL A 129 -17.56 7.55 3.49
C VAL A 129 -18.17 8.88 3.08
N ARG A 130 -17.40 9.74 2.36
CA ARG A 130 -17.82 11.08 1.91
C ARG A 130 -19.14 11.04 1.15
N TYR A 131 -19.28 10.10 0.24
CA TYR A 131 -20.46 9.95 -0.63
C TYR A 131 -21.50 8.98 -0.08
N GLN A 132 -21.41 8.62 1.22
CA GLN A 132 -22.34 7.73 1.91
C GLN A 132 -22.56 6.38 1.18
N ARG A 133 -21.49 5.86 0.55
CA ARG A 133 -21.49 4.57 -0.14
C ARG A 133 -21.18 3.41 0.81
N CYS A 134 -20.81 3.70 2.05
CA CYS A 134 -20.69 2.75 3.16
C CYS A 134 -21.33 3.34 4.41
N ASP A 135 -21.69 2.48 5.34
CA ASP A 135 -22.31 2.85 6.61
C ASP A 135 -21.26 3.05 7.70
N LEU A 136 -20.17 2.27 7.65
CA LEU A 136 -18.99 2.46 8.47
C LEU A 136 -17.74 2.09 7.68
N ALA A 137 -16.57 2.60 8.12
CA ALA A 137 -15.31 2.30 7.49
C ALA A 137 -14.18 2.12 8.53
N ILE A 138 -13.25 1.20 8.26
CA ILE A 138 -11.96 1.07 8.93
C ILE A 138 -10.97 1.87 8.11
N VAL A 139 -10.44 2.98 8.66
CA VAL A 139 -9.55 3.91 7.93
C VAL A 139 -8.26 4.16 8.69
N CYS A 140 -7.20 4.57 7.99
CA CYS A 140 -5.97 5.04 8.65
C CYS A 140 -6.19 6.42 9.31
N THR A 141 -5.39 6.77 10.32
CA THR A 141 -5.61 8.00 11.12
C THR A 141 -5.45 9.29 10.30
N TYR A 142 -4.48 9.39 9.40
CA TYR A 142 -4.35 10.58 8.55
C TYR A 142 -5.54 10.77 7.61
N PRO A 143 -5.99 9.75 6.85
CA PRO A 143 -7.24 9.83 6.10
C PRO A 143 -8.44 10.24 6.94
N PHE A 144 -8.57 9.72 8.18
CA PHE A 144 -9.63 10.15 9.10
C PHE A 144 -9.57 11.67 9.37
N ILE A 145 -8.40 12.20 9.77
CA ILE A 145 -8.23 13.63 10.08
C ILE A 145 -8.52 14.50 8.85
N ARG A 146 -8.14 14.04 7.64
CA ARG A 146 -8.53 14.72 6.41
C ARG A 146 -10.04 14.72 6.20
N GLY A 147 -10.68 13.56 6.32
CA GLY A 147 -12.13 13.44 6.17
C GLY A 147 -12.90 14.23 7.22
N GLU A 148 -12.40 14.30 8.46
CA GLU A 148 -12.94 15.15 9.52
C GLU A 148 -12.93 16.64 9.10
N LYS A 149 -11.82 17.12 8.55
CA LYS A 149 -11.65 18.49 8.07
C LYS A 149 -12.49 18.80 6.82
N GLU A 150 -12.55 17.85 5.88
CA GLU A 150 -13.13 18.07 4.55
C GLU A 150 -14.67 17.94 4.52
N PHE A 151 -15.24 17.01 5.29
CA PHE A 151 -16.68 16.74 5.28
C PHE A 151 -17.27 16.29 6.62
N GLY A 152 -16.52 16.43 7.72
CA GLY A 152 -17.04 16.15 9.08
C GLY A 152 -17.05 14.66 9.44
N MET A 153 -16.23 13.81 8.80
CA MET A 153 -16.09 12.38 9.16
C MET A 153 -15.95 12.21 10.67
N GLN A 154 -16.67 11.27 11.26
CA GLN A 154 -16.68 11.04 12.70
C GLN A 154 -15.98 9.72 13.06
N ALA A 155 -15.03 9.77 13.99
CA ALA A 155 -14.52 8.57 14.64
C ALA A 155 -15.58 8.05 15.60
N LEU A 156 -16.06 6.84 15.36
CA LEU A 156 -17.08 6.19 16.21
C LEU A 156 -16.43 5.47 17.39
N VAL A 157 -15.45 4.63 17.10
CA VAL A 157 -14.65 3.90 18.10
C VAL A 157 -13.22 3.74 17.62
N VAL A 158 -12.33 3.42 18.57
CA VAL A 158 -10.96 2.97 18.29
C VAL A 158 -10.69 1.63 18.96
N PRO A 159 -9.84 0.76 18.39
CA PRO A 159 -9.42 -0.45 19.08
C PRO A 159 -8.50 -0.11 20.24
N GLN A 160 -8.64 -0.87 21.34
CA GLN A 160 -7.70 -0.91 22.45
C GLN A 160 -6.86 -2.18 22.33
N ILE A 161 -5.54 -2.02 22.33
CA ILE A 161 -4.56 -3.11 22.18
C ILE A 161 -3.55 -2.99 23.30
N LYS A 162 -3.40 -4.03 24.12
CA LYS A 162 -2.51 -4.03 25.30
C LYS A 162 -2.76 -2.83 26.22
N GLY A 163 -4.04 -2.51 26.45
CA GLY A 163 -4.48 -1.41 27.30
C GLY A 163 -4.35 -0.01 26.71
N VAL A 164 -3.81 0.17 25.48
CA VAL A 164 -3.59 1.48 24.86
C VAL A 164 -4.38 1.65 23.56
N THR A 165 -4.64 2.91 23.21
CA THR A 165 -5.31 3.33 21.96
C THR A 165 -4.35 4.06 21.02
N THR A 166 -3.07 3.70 21.11
CA THR A 166 -2.02 4.30 20.32
C THR A 166 -1.17 3.24 19.63
N TYR A 167 -0.48 3.64 18.57
CA TYR A 167 0.44 2.79 17.80
C TYR A 167 1.62 3.61 17.30
N GLN A 168 2.61 2.96 16.69
CA GLN A 168 3.82 3.61 16.21
C GLN A 168 4.04 3.33 14.72
N SER A 169 4.73 4.26 14.08
CA SER A 169 5.42 4.01 12.81
C SER A 169 6.78 3.38 13.07
N ILE A 170 7.18 2.45 12.22
CA ILE A 170 8.50 1.83 12.26
C ILE A 170 9.16 2.06 10.89
N ILE A 171 10.34 2.71 10.89
CA ILE A 171 11.17 2.82 9.68
C ILE A 171 12.12 1.62 9.66
N LEU A 172 12.11 0.90 8.54
CA LEU A 172 12.86 -0.32 8.31
C LEU A 172 13.84 -0.14 7.16
N VAL A 173 14.97 -0.83 7.27
CA VAL A 173 15.96 -0.99 6.19
C VAL A 173 16.39 -2.45 6.14
N PRO A 174 16.99 -2.94 5.04
CA PRO A 174 17.61 -4.27 5.02
C PRO A 174 18.61 -4.43 6.16
N VAL A 175 18.70 -5.64 6.76
CA VAL A 175 19.66 -5.90 7.86
C VAL A 175 21.09 -5.58 7.47
N THR A 176 21.43 -5.75 6.18
CA THR A 176 22.77 -5.46 5.61
C THR A 176 23.03 -3.97 5.35
N SER A 177 22.01 -3.11 5.48
CA SER A 177 22.15 -1.67 5.23
C SER A 177 23.13 -1.04 6.24
N SER A 178 23.98 -0.13 5.80
CA SER A 178 24.83 0.69 6.66
C SER A 178 24.12 1.90 7.28
N ALA A 179 22.88 2.18 6.86
CA ALA A 179 22.10 3.32 7.35
C ALA A 179 21.91 3.25 8.88
N LYS A 180 22.06 4.39 9.54
CA LYS A 180 21.86 4.59 10.98
C LYS A 180 20.69 5.52 11.28
N THR A 181 20.34 6.39 10.32
CA THR A 181 19.26 7.38 10.44
C THR A 181 18.47 7.46 9.13
N ILE A 182 17.31 8.09 9.14
CA ILE A 182 16.56 8.36 7.91
C ILE A 182 17.36 9.23 6.91
N PHE A 183 18.28 10.04 7.41
CA PHE A 183 19.09 10.95 6.57
C PHE A 183 20.09 10.20 5.68
N ASP A 184 20.47 8.99 6.06
CA ASP A 184 21.33 8.11 5.24
C ASP A 184 20.55 7.51 4.03
N LEU A 185 19.22 7.71 4.00
CA LEU A 185 18.37 7.31 2.87
C LEU A 185 18.16 8.43 1.84
N ARG A 186 18.88 9.56 1.95
CA ARG A 186 18.84 10.63 0.95
C ARG A 186 19.18 10.10 -0.45
N GLY A 187 18.34 10.42 -1.44
CA GLY A 187 18.55 9.98 -2.81
C GLY A 187 18.36 8.48 -3.03
N LYS A 188 17.81 7.74 -2.05
CA LYS A 188 17.49 6.32 -2.12
C LYS A 188 16.04 6.09 -2.50
N ARG A 189 15.66 4.84 -2.75
CA ARG A 189 14.26 4.42 -2.94
C ARG A 189 13.63 4.15 -1.57
N PHE A 190 12.46 4.70 -1.34
CA PHE A 190 11.75 4.53 -0.07
C PHE A 190 10.30 4.09 -0.33
N ALA A 191 9.80 3.11 0.42
CA ALA A 191 8.44 2.62 0.26
C ALA A 191 7.49 3.18 1.32
N SER A 192 6.27 3.46 0.89
CA SER A 192 5.11 3.78 1.73
C SER A 192 3.89 3.02 1.24
N ALA A 193 2.99 2.65 2.15
CA ALA A 193 1.72 2.05 1.78
C ALA A 193 0.85 3.01 0.95
N ASP A 194 0.81 4.29 1.34
CA ASP A 194 0.01 5.33 0.68
C ASP A 194 0.60 6.72 0.99
N ILE A 195 0.36 7.71 0.13
CA ILE A 195 0.83 9.11 0.30
C ILE A 195 0.14 9.84 1.46
N ILE A 196 -0.99 9.35 1.93
CA ILE A 196 -1.69 9.83 3.13
C ILE A 196 -1.66 8.81 4.27
N SER A 197 -0.70 7.88 4.26
CA SER A 197 -0.48 6.98 5.39
C SER A 197 0.16 7.72 6.56
N THR A 198 -0.42 7.58 7.76
CA THR A 198 0.16 8.13 9.00
C THR A 198 1.56 7.56 9.26
N THR A 199 1.68 6.25 9.21
CA THR A 199 2.94 5.56 9.54
C THR A 199 3.85 5.39 8.34
N GLY A 200 3.29 5.22 7.13
CA GLY A 200 4.08 5.02 5.91
C GLY A 200 4.69 6.31 5.38
N TRP A 201 4.01 7.45 5.54
CA TRP A 201 4.46 8.71 4.96
C TRP A 201 4.54 9.88 5.93
N LEU A 202 3.49 10.16 6.74
CA LEU A 202 3.48 11.35 7.60
C LEU A 202 4.65 11.36 8.58
N PHE A 203 4.96 10.24 9.24
CA PHE A 203 6.07 10.18 10.18
C PHE A 203 7.44 10.41 9.52
N PRO A 204 7.84 9.72 8.43
CA PRO A 204 9.05 10.08 7.68
C PRO A 204 9.10 11.54 7.29
N ALA A 205 7.99 12.11 6.78
CA ALA A 205 7.92 13.51 6.39
C ALA A 205 8.12 14.46 7.59
N MET A 206 7.58 14.13 8.76
CA MET A 206 7.80 14.92 9.99
C MET A 206 9.29 14.97 10.35
N LEU A 207 9.98 13.82 10.36
CA LEU A 207 11.41 13.77 10.66
C LEU A 207 12.24 14.65 9.71
N LEU A 208 11.90 14.60 8.42
CA LEU A 208 12.57 15.39 7.40
C LEU A 208 12.29 16.89 7.57
N MET A 209 11.02 17.27 7.78
CA MET A 209 10.63 18.68 8.02
C MET A 209 11.29 19.26 9.28
N ASP A 210 11.38 18.48 10.36
CA ASP A 210 12.02 18.91 11.61
C ASP A 210 13.53 19.19 11.44
N ALA A 211 14.16 18.54 10.45
CA ALA A 211 15.54 18.80 10.05
C ALA A 211 15.68 19.86 8.92
N GLY A 212 14.59 20.53 8.51
CA GLY A 212 14.63 21.51 7.43
C GLY A 212 14.70 20.91 6.02
N GLU A 213 14.50 19.61 5.87
CA GLU A 213 14.54 18.92 4.59
C GLU A 213 13.19 18.92 3.89
N ASN A 214 13.20 18.94 2.55
CA ASN A 214 11.97 18.81 1.77
C ASN A 214 11.59 17.33 1.60
N PRO A 215 10.50 16.83 2.24
CA PRO A 215 10.15 15.42 2.16
C PRO A 215 9.88 14.92 0.73
N GLN A 216 9.35 15.79 -0.15
CA GLN A 216 8.99 15.43 -1.52
C GLN A 216 10.22 15.29 -2.45
N LYS A 217 11.37 15.84 -2.06
CA LYS A 217 12.62 15.85 -2.83
C LYS A 217 13.74 15.05 -2.17
N PHE A 218 13.50 14.51 -0.98
CA PHE A 218 14.54 13.87 -0.18
C PHE A 218 14.93 12.50 -0.74
N PHE A 219 13.94 11.67 -1.03
CA PHE A 219 14.15 10.37 -1.66
C PHE A 219 14.27 10.53 -3.17
N ARG A 220 15.06 9.66 -3.82
CA ARG A 220 15.08 9.59 -5.29
C ARG A 220 13.73 9.15 -5.85
N GLU A 221 13.08 8.24 -5.13
CA GLU A 221 11.79 7.68 -5.50
C GLU A 221 11.01 7.29 -4.24
N LEU A 222 9.75 7.72 -4.18
CA LEU A 222 8.78 7.24 -3.19
C LEU A 222 7.91 6.17 -3.88
N VAL A 223 8.13 4.91 -3.53
CA VAL A 223 7.39 3.76 -4.07
C VAL A 223 6.12 3.56 -3.25
N ILE A 224 4.96 3.73 -3.88
CA ILE A 224 3.67 3.46 -3.23
C ILE A 224 3.31 2.00 -3.47
N THR A 225 3.30 1.21 -2.40
CA THR A 225 3.12 -0.25 -2.45
C THR A 225 1.68 -0.71 -2.29
N GLY A 226 0.79 0.19 -1.87
CA GLY A 226 -0.63 -0.07 -1.64
C GLY A 226 -0.95 -0.69 -0.27
N SER A 227 0.07 -1.18 0.49
CA SER A 227 -0.14 -1.74 1.83
C SER A 227 1.17 -1.85 2.64
N HIS A 228 1.06 -2.00 3.97
CA HIS A 228 2.25 -2.03 4.84
C HIS A 228 3.03 -3.34 4.76
N ASP A 229 2.36 -4.47 4.61
CA ASP A 229 3.00 -5.77 4.39
C ASP A 229 3.78 -5.81 3.07
N ARG A 230 3.25 -5.23 1.99
CA ARG A 230 3.98 -5.06 0.72
C ARG A 230 5.15 -4.10 0.85
N SER A 231 5.04 -3.03 1.66
CA SER A 231 6.16 -2.13 1.93
C SER A 231 7.30 -2.85 2.66
N LEU A 232 6.99 -3.69 3.66
CA LEU A 232 7.97 -4.52 4.36
C LEU A 232 8.60 -5.54 3.39
N GLN A 233 7.80 -6.22 2.58
CA GLN A 233 8.29 -7.19 1.61
C GLN A 233 9.23 -6.54 0.59
N ALA A 234 8.93 -5.32 0.11
CA ALA A 234 9.79 -4.58 -0.81
C ALA A 234 11.19 -4.27 -0.21
N VAL A 235 11.29 -4.09 1.12
CA VAL A 235 12.58 -3.96 1.82
C VAL A 235 13.30 -5.30 1.87
N ILE A 236 12.61 -6.39 2.20
CA ILE A 236 13.15 -7.75 2.29
C ILE A 236 13.73 -8.18 0.94
N ASP A 237 13.02 -7.91 -0.15
CA ASP A 237 13.39 -8.28 -1.52
C ASP A 237 14.44 -7.34 -2.14
N GLY A 238 14.82 -6.25 -1.44
CA GLY A 238 15.79 -5.28 -1.94
C GLY A 238 15.28 -4.37 -3.07
N PHE A 239 13.95 -4.32 -3.28
CA PHE A 239 13.35 -3.40 -4.26
C PHE A 239 13.43 -1.95 -3.82
N VAL A 240 13.52 -1.69 -2.51
CA VAL A 240 13.70 -0.37 -1.92
C VAL A 240 14.79 -0.40 -0.85
N ASP A 241 15.38 0.76 -0.57
CA ASP A 241 16.46 0.91 0.41
C ASP A 241 15.93 1.09 1.83
N GLY A 242 14.63 1.41 1.98
CA GLY A 242 13.94 1.50 3.25
C GLY A 242 12.44 1.69 3.07
N ALA A 243 11.68 1.51 4.14
CA ALA A 243 10.24 1.74 4.18
C ALA A 243 9.81 2.19 5.58
N ALA A 244 8.68 2.88 5.64
CA ALA A 244 7.98 3.10 6.90
C ALA A 244 6.68 2.29 6.91
N VAL A 245 6.45 1.57 8.01
CA VAL A 245 5.34 0.63 8.14
C VAL A 245 4.55 0.85 9.43
N HIS A 246 3.34 0.32 9.44
CA HIS A 246 2.46 0.26 10.61
C HIS A 246 3.06 -0.71 11.65
N GLY A 247 3.35 -0.22 12.86
CA GLY A 247 4.03 -1.01 13.87
C GLY A 247 3.29 -2.29 14.24
N ILE A 248 1.96 -2.24 14.37
CA ILE A 248 1.15 -3.43 14.70
C ILE A 248 1.23 -4.47 13.56
N VAL A 249 1.18 -4.03 12.30
CA VAL A 249 1.35 -4.94 11.15
C VAL A 249 2.75 -5.58 11.13
N TYR A 250 3.78 -4.78 11.44
CA TYR A 250 5.14 -5.31 11.57
C TYR A 250 5.24 -6.35 12.67
N ASP A 251 4.69 -6.06 13.87
CA ASP A 251 4.72 -6.98 15.01
C ASP A 251 3.96 -8.28 14.70
N GLN A 252 2.83 -8.20 13.98
CA GLN A 252 2.07 -9.38 13.53
C GLN A 252 2.89 -10.24 12.57
N ILE A 253 3.50 -9.63 11.54
CA ILE A 253 4.34 -10.36 10.57
C ILE A 253 5.52 -11.02 11.25
N VAL A 254 6.16 -10.35 12.21
CA VAL A 254 7.26 -10.93 13.00
C VAL A 254 6.78 -12.08 13.89
N ALA A 255 5.58 -12.00 14.44
CA ALA A 255 4.99 -13.09 15.22
C ALA A 255 4.66 -14.32 14.35
N GLU A 256 4.19 -14.10 13.12
CA GLU A 256 3.90 -15.15 12.13
C GLU A 256 5.19 -15.76 11.54
N ASP A 257 6.18 -14.92 11.20
CA ASP A 257 7.49 -15.33 10.66
C ASP A 257 8.64 -14.60 11.40
N PRO A 258 9.16 -15.17 12.51
CA PRO A 258 10.29 -14.61 13.25
C PRO A 258 11.58 -14.45 12.44
N SER A 259 11.72 -15.15 11.29
CA SER A 259 12.89 -15.01 10.41
C SER A 259 12.99 -13.60 9.80
N THR A 260 11.88 -12.85 9.80
CA THR A 260 11.83 -11.45 9.37
C THR A 260 12.83 -10.58 10.12
N LEU A 261 13.09 -10.84 11.41
CA LEU A 261 14.07 -10.13 12.22
C LEU A 261 15.53 -10.25 11.69
N GLY A 262 15.83 -11.34 10.97
CA GLY A 262 17.11 -11.55 10.32
C GLY A 262 17.23 -10.85 8.94
N LYS A 263 16.13 -10.34 8.39
CA LYS A 263 16.07 -9.76 7.05
C LYS A 263 16.06 -8.23 7.07
N VAL A 264 15.46 -7.64 8.10
CA VAL A 264 15.33 -6.19 8.26
C VAL A 264 15.79 -5.74 9.64
N LYS A 265 16.18 -4.46 9.75
CA LYS A 265 16.43 -3.80 11.03
C LYS A 265 15.63 -2.52 11.16
N VAL A 266 15.23 -2.21 12.40
CA VAL A 266 14.55 -0.97 12.74
C VAL A 266 15.54 0.18 12.76
N LEU A 267 15.28 1.19 11.96
CA LEU A 267 16.08 2.42 11.88
C LEU A 267 15.56 3.50 12.83
N ALA A 268 14.22 3.63 12.92
CA ALA A 268 13.55 4.57 13.82
C ALA A 268 12.14 4.10 14.16
N LYS A 269 11.64 4.56 15.32
CA LYS A 269 10.25 4.43 15.75
C LYS A 269 9.66 5.80 16.03
N SER A 270 8.41 6.01 15.72
CA SER A 270 7.71 7.26 16.05
C SER A 270 7.38 7.37 17.53
N PRO A 271 7.06 8.56 18.03
CA PRO A 271 6.19 8.69 19.20
C PRO A 271 4.87 7.94 18.98
N PRO A 272 4.12 7.63 20.06
CA PRO A 272 2.78 7.05 19.95
C PRO A 272 1.82 8.00 19.20
N PHE A 273 1.10 7.48 18.22
CA PHE A 273 0.03 8.15 17.50
C PHE A 273 -1.32 7.54 17.87
N GLY A 274 -2.40 8.30 17.77
CA GLY A 274 -3.75 7.75 17.91
C GLY A 274 -4.00 6.67 16.86
N ILE A 275 -4.48 5.50 17.32
CA ILE A 275 -4.70 4.31 16.50
C ILE A 275 -5.81 4.56 15.45
N PRO A 276 -5.77 3.92 14.27
CA PRO A 276 -6.80 3.99 13.24
C PRO A 276 -8.21 3.76 13.79
N PRO A 277 -9.17 4.70 13.54
CA PRO A 277 -10.55 4.57 14.01
C PRO A 277 -11.43 3.75 13.06
N ILE A 278 -12.55 3.25 13.59
CA ILE A 278 -13.74 2.98 12.80
C ILE A 278 -14.54 4.26 12.71
N VAL A 279 -14.90 4.65 11.48
CA VAL A 279 -15.50 5.95 11.17
C VAL A 279 -16.85 5.81 10.50
N ILE A 280 -17.63 6.88 10.56
CA ILE A 280 -18.94 7.03 9.92
C ILE A 280 -19.06 8.40 9.23
N HIS A 281 -20.01 8.54 8.31
CA HIS A 281 -20.44 9.84 7.82
C HIS A 281 -21.19 10.61 8.91
N PRO A 282 -21.07 11.96 9.02
CA PRO A 282 -21.80 12.75 10.03
C PRO A 282 -23.32 12.58 9.93
N ASP A 283 -23.86 12.45 8.72
CA ASP A 283 -25.29 12.30 8.43
C ASP A 283 -25.79 10.85 8.42
N LEU A 284 -25.01 9.90 8.97
CA LEU A 284 -25.51 8.54 9.15
C LEU A 284 -26.74 8.57 10.06
N ASP A 285 -27.76 7.77 9.70
CA ASP A 285 -28.97 7.66 10.52
C ASP A 285 -28.67 7.48 12.02
N PRO A 286 -29.23 8.32 12.89
CA PRO A 286 -28.89 8.32 14.32
C PRO A 286 -29.24 7.00 15.02
N LYS A 287 -30.26 6.26 14.56
CA LYS A 287 -30.61 4.95 15.11
C LYS A 287 -29.57 3.92 14.73
N LEU A 288 -29.22 3.85 13.43
CA LEU A 288 -28.18 2.96 12.93
C LEU A 288 -26.83 3.25 13.60
N LYS A 289 -26.47 4.52 13.76
CA LYS A 289 -25.25 4.94 14.49
C LYS A 289 -25.22 4.38 15.92
N LYS A 290 -26.34 4.45 16.67
CA LYS A 290 -26.41 3.93 18.03
C LYS A 290 -26.30 2.39 18.05
N GLU A 291 -26.94 1.73 17.11
CA GLU A 291 -26.88 0.27 16.96
C GLU A 291 -25.45 -0.20 16.68
N ILE A 292 -24.76 0.39 15.68
CA ILE A 292 -23.36 0.08 15.35
C ILE A 292 -22.46 0.32 16.56
N LEU A 293 -22.60 1.49 17.22
CA LEU A 293 -21.81 1.83 18.41
C LEU A 293 -22.01 0.80 19.53
N SER A 294 -23.25 0.41 19.81
CA SER A 294 -23.56 -0.59 20.84
C SER A 294 -22.93 -1.95 20.52
N VAL A 295 -23.03 -2.41 19.26
CA VAL A 295 -22.43 -3.68 18.83
C VAL A 295 -20.91 -3.65 19.02
N LEU A 296 -20.23 -2.59 18.58
CA LEU A 296 -18.78 -2.48 18.69
C LEU A 296 -18.29 -2.41 20.13
N LEU A 297 -18.93 -1.58 20.98
CA LEU A 297 -18.52 -1.41 22.38
C LEU A 297 -18.75 -2.68 23.23
N ARG A 298 -19.74 -3.51 22.87
CA ARG A 298 -20.08 -4.73 23.59
C ARG A 298 -19.51 -6.00 22.97
N MET A 299 -18.75 -5.88 21.87
CA MET A 299 -18.21 -7.03 21.15
C MET A 299 -17.38 -7.96 22.03
N ASN A 300 -16.68 -7.41 23.03
CA ASN A 300 -15.90 -8.17 23.99
C ASN A 300 -16.72 -8.79 25.14
N GLU A 301 -18.05 -8.68 25.13
CA GLU A 301 -18.92 -9.28 26.18
C GLU A 301 -19.37 -10.69 25.82
N ASP A 302 -19.51 -11.01 24.52
CA ASP A 302 -19.89 -12.35 24.08
C ASP A 302 -18.73 -13.20 23.55
N GLN A 303 -18.90 -14.52 23.52
CA GLN A 303 -17.84 -15.46 23.17
C GLN A 303 -17.40 -15.38 21.70
N GLU A 304 -18.35 -15.14 20.77
CA GLU A 304 -18.06 -14.99 19.34
C GLU A 304 -17.24 -13.71 19.11
N GLY A 305 -17.70 -12.59 19.69
CA GLY A 305 -16.99 -11.32 19.62
C GLY A 305 -15.58 -11.37 20.20
N LYS A 306 -15.41 -12.04 21.37
CA LYS A 306 -14.07 -12.25 21.97
C LYS A 306 -13.14 -13.02 21.04
N SER A 307 -13.64 -14.08 20.40
CA SER A 307 -12.84 -14.89 19.47
C SER A 307 -12.38 -14.06 18.28
N ILE A 308 -13.25 -13.25 17.70
CA ILE A 308 -12.94 -12.37 16.56
C ILE A 308 -11.94 -11.29 16.97
N LEU A 309 -12.16 -10.63 18.10
CA LEU A 309 -11.25 -9.61 18.62
C LEU A 309 -9.85 -10.19 18.87
N ALA A 310 -9.77 -11.43 19.41
CA ALA A 310 -8.50 -12.10 19.62
C ALA A 310 -7.73 -12.34 18.30
N LYS A 311 -8.42 -12.76 17.22
CA LYS A 311 -7.83 -12.91 15.89
C LYS A 311 -7.31 -11.57 15.33
N LEU A 312 -8.00 -10.47 15.64
CA LEU A 312 -7.60 -9.11 15.26
C LEU A 312 -6.54 -8.50 16.20
N HIS A 313 -6.13 -9.22 17.25
CA HIS A 313 -5.26 -8.73 18.32
C HIS A 313 -5.79 -7.48 19.03
N ILE A 314 -7.11 -7.33 19.10
CA ILE A 314 -7.84 -6.25 19.76
C ILE A 314 -8.42 -6.76 21.09
N GLU A 315 -8.29 -6.00 22.17
CA GLU A 315 -8.93 -6.34 23.46
C GLU A 315 -10.40 -5.96 23.46
N ARG A 316 -10.70 -4.77 22.99
CA ARG A 316 -12.04 -4.20 22.86
C ARG A 316 -12.02 -2.95 22.02
N PHE A 317 -13.19 -2.48 21.62
CA PHE A 317 -13.37 -1.13 21.08
C PHE A 317 -13.76 -0.16 22.20
N VAL A 318 -13.27 1.09 22.09
CA VAL A 318 -13.58 2.17 23.03
C VAL A 318 -13.89 3.46 22.28
N ILE A 319 -14.64 4.37 22.91
CA ILE A 319 -14.84 5.73 22.38
C ILE A 319 -13.49 6.44 22.44
N PRO A 320 -13.03 7.09 21.35
CA PRO A 320 -11.76 7.80 21.33
C PRO A 320 -11.77 8.99 22.32
N ASP A 321 -10.66 9.18 23.03
CA ASP A 321 -10.41 10.42 23.76
C ASP A 321 -10.39 11.62 22.81
N ALA A 322 -10.94 12.75 23.24
CA ALA A 322 -11.05 13.96 22.41
C ALA A 322 -9.70 14.47 21.89
N ASN A 323 -8.62 14.23 22.64
CA ASN A 323 -7.26 14.68 22.32
C ASN A 323 -6.43 13.62 21.61
N LEU A 324 -6.94 12.40 21.43
CA LEU A 324 -6.19 11.27 20.87
C LEU A 324 -5.50 11.61 19.54
N PHE A 325 -6.14 12.40 18.70
CA PHE A 325 -5.65 12.75 17.36
C PHE A 325 -5.04 14.15 17.28
N ALA A 326 -5.02 14.92 18.37
CA ALA A 326 -4.53 16.31 18.36
C ALA A 326 -3.06 16.45 17.87
N PRO A 327 -2.11 15.60 18.29
CA PRO A 327 -0.73 15.70 17.78
C PRO A 327 -0.63 15.51 16.26
N LEU A 328 -1.44 14.59 15.71
CA LEU A 328 -1.44 14.32 14.27
C LEU A 328 -2.12 15.43 13.46
N ARG A 329 -3.18 16.06 13.99
CA ARG A 329 -3.79 17.25 13.34
C ARG A 329 -2.76 18.36 13.17
N LEU A 330 -1.93 18.62 14.18
CA LEU A 330 -0.85 19.60 14.11
C LEU A 330 0.22 19.21 13.06
N ALA A 331 0.66 17.96 13.06
CA ALA A 331 1.65 17.46 12.11
C ALA A 331 1.17 17.55 10.66
N ILE A 332 -0.09 17.17 10.40
CA ILE A 332 -0.72 17.26 9.08
C ILE A 332 -0.79 18.71 8.60
N SER A 333 -1.22 19.63 9.47
CA SER A 333 -1.27 21.07 9.15
C SER A 333 0.11 21.65 8.82
N ARG A 334 1.18 21.14 9.45
CA ARG A 334 2.56 21.53 9.11
C ARG A 334 2.96 20.99 7.73
N LEU A 335 2.66 19.73 7.43
CA LEU A 335 2.97 19.10 6.14
C LEU A 335 2.23 19.79 4.98
N GLU A 336 0.97 20.17 5.18
CA GLU A 336 0.18 20.88 4.17
C GLU A 336 0.75 22.26 3.85
N ARG A 337 1.31 22.96 4.84
CA ARG A 337 1.97 24.27 4.64
C ARG A 337 3.35 24.17 3.99
N TRP A 338 3.99 23.03 4.07
CA TRP A 338 5.31 22.79 3.46
C TRP A 338 5.24 22.60 1.94
N ARG A 339 4.05 22.33 1.42
CA ARG A 339 3.77 22.24 -0.01
C ARG A 339 3.69 23.67 -0.60
#